data_96caf80d71a72a31fed352ead01628ed
#
_entry.id   96caf80d71a72a31fed352ead01628ed
#
_cell.length_a   1.000
_cell.length_b   1.000
_cell.length_c   1.000
_cell.angle_alpha   90.00
_cell.angle_beta   90.00
_cell.angle_gamma   90.00
#
_symmetry.space_group_name_H-M   'P 1'
#
loop_
_entity.id
_entity.type
_entity.pdbx_description
1 polymer ?
#
loop_
_entity_poly.entity_id
_entity_poly.type
_entity_poly.pdbx_seq_one_letter_code
_entity_poly.pdbx_strand_id
1 'polypeptide(L)'
;ILNSTFGTELNSEFFSEYTAKSAEPVLWTFVFIAVTAVIVVGGISNGIEKVSSILLPILFVFLIGIMIYSLTLPNASEGVKYFIVPNADSINSFSDFSSIALNAMGQVFFSLSLGMGTLITYGSYLPKSSNLTSNAFTIVILDTLIAIIAGFAIIPAVFSFGFEISAGPGLIFQTLPVVFSKMAGGRIVAAIFFILVFFAAI
;
A
#
# COMPACT_ATOMS: atom_id res chain seq x y z
N ILE A 1 0.48 -8.71 13.76
CA ILE A 1 0.73 -9.50 12.54
C ILE A 1 1.13 -10.93 12.93
N LEU A 2 2.20 -11.14 13.70
CA LEU A 2 2.62 -12.48 14.12
C LEU A 2 1.55 -13.20 14.96
N ASN A 3 0.88 -12.50 15.87
CA ASN A 3 -0.20 -13.07 16.69
C ASN A 3 -1.40 -13.51 15.85
N SER A 4 -1.78 -12.74 14.84
CA SER A 4 -2.89 -13.10 13.94
C SER A 4 -2.56 -14.28 13.04
N THR A 5 -1.28 -14.49 12.73
CA THR A 5 -0.81 -15.64 11.95
C THR A 5 -0.85 -16.92 12.79
N PHE A 6 -0.76 -16.82 14.12
CA PHE A 6 -0.63 -17.95 15.04
C PHE A 6 -1.86 -18.27 15.91
N GLY A 7 -3.04 -17.70 15.64
CA GLY A 7 -4.26 -18.25 16.25
C GLY A 7 -5.21 -17.32 16.98
N THR A 8 -5.02 -16.01 16.93
CA THR A 8 -6.00 -15.04 17.45
C THR A 8 -7.00 -14.65 16.37
N GLU A 9 -8.27 -14.53 16.71
CA GLU A 9 -9.28 -14.03 15.79
C GLU A 9 -8.93 -12.57 15.40
N LEU A 10 -8.92 -12.34 14.09
CA LEU A 10 -8.67 -11.02 13.51
C LEU A 10 -9.96 -10.22 13.56
N ASN A 11 -10.13 -9.40 14.59
CA ASN A 11 -11.18 -8.39 14.60
C ASN A 11 -10.58 -7.00 14.28
N SER A 12 -11.45 -6.11 13.83
CA SER A 12 -11.08 -4.74 13.44
C SER A 12 -10.49 -3.92 14.61
N GLU A 13 -10.73 -4.34 15.84
CA GLU A 13 -10.25 -3.68 17.06
C GLU A 13 -8.78 -4.00 17.38
N PHE A 14 -8.27 -5.13 16.86
CA PHE A 14 -6.90 -5.57 17.14
C PHE A 14 -5.84 -4.51 16.81
N PHE A 15 -5.99 -3.80 15.71
CA PHE A 15 -5.06 -2.73 15.32
C PHE A 15 -5.08 -1.59 16.34
N SER A 16 -6.26 -1.17 16.77
CA SER A 16 -6.42 -0.09 17.74
C SER A 16 -5.88 -0.48 19.12
N GLU A 17 -6.16 -1.71 19.57
CA GLU A 17 -5.61 -2.24 20.81
C GLU A 17 -4.09 -2.36 20.78
N TYR A 18 -3.55 -2.85 19.64
CA TYR A 18 -2.11 -3.00 19.47
C TYR A 18 -1.40 -1.63 19.50
N THR A 19 -1.93 -0.63 18.79
CA THR A 19 -1.33 0.71 18.76
C THR A 19 -1.45 1.45 20.09
N ALA A 20 -2.42 1.10 20.92
CA ALA A 20 -2.57 1.65 22.28
C ALA A 20 -1.54 1.10 23.28
N LYS A 21 -0.87 -0.03 22.98
CA LYS A 21 0.17 -0.59 23.84
C LYS A 21 1.43 0.26 23.80
N SER A 22 2.03 0.50 24.97
CA SER A 22 3.21 1.38 25.06
C SER A 22 4.51 0.74 24.61
N ALA A 23 4.73 -0.56 24.87
CA ALA A 23 6.02 -1.21 24.68
C ALA A 23 6.16 -1.96 23.34
N GLU A 24 5.15 -2.73 22.93
CA GLU A 24 5.23 -3.57 21.74
C GLU A 24 5.42 -2.77 20.43
N PRO A 25 4.66 -1.69 20.14
CA PRO A 25 4.88 -0.89 18.94
C PRO A 25 6.26 -0.24 18.92
N VAL A 26 6.76 0.22 20.06
CA VAL A 26 8.09 0.84 20.19
C VAL A 26 9.17 -0.19 19.86
N LEU A 27 9.08 -1.41 20.42
CA LEU A 27 10.05 -2.48 20.12
C LEU A 27 10.08 -2.80 18.63
N TRP A 28 8.93 -2.97 18.00
CA TRP A 28 8.86 -3.25 16.57
C TRP A 28 9.36 -2.09 15.71
N THR A 29 9.17 -0.85 16.15
CA THR A 29 9.76 0.32 15.50
C THR A 29 11.29 0.25 15.53
N PHE A 30 11.90 -0.11 16.67
CA PHE A 30 13.35 -0.31 16.76
C PHE A 30 13.84 -1.44 15.85
N VAL A 31 13.11 -2.56 15.78
CA VAL A 31 13.44 -3.67 14.87
C VAL A 31 13.40 -3.19 13.42
N PHE A 32 12.35 -2.44 13.03
CA PHE A 32 12.22 -1.87 11.69
C PHE A 32 13.40 -0.93 11.36
N ILE A 33 13.72 0.00 12.25
CA ILE A 33 14.85 0.92 12.09
C ILE A 33 16.17 0.16 11.97
N ALA A 34 16.38 -0.88 12.77
CA ALA A 34 17.60 -1.68 12.73
C ALA A 34 17.73 -2.40 11.37
N VAL A 35 16.66 -3.02 10.87
CA VAL A 35 16.65 -3.68 9.55
C VAL A 35 16.91 -2.68 8.44
N THR A 36 16.24 -1.52 8.48
CA THR A 36 16.46 -0.43 7.53
C THR A 36 17.92 0.04 7.55
N ALA A 37 18.49 0.24 8.74
CA ALA A 37 19.87 0.66 8.89
C ALA A 37 20.85 -0.37 8.29
N VAL A 38 20.63 -1.67 8.49
CA VAL A 38 21.46 -2.73 7.90
C VAL A 38 21.41 -2.69 6.38
N ILE A 39 20.23 -2.50 5.80
CA ILE A 39 20.06 -2.43 4.33
C ILE A 39 20.74 -1.16 3.78
N VAL A 40 20.56 -0.02 4.44
CA VAL A 40 21.14 1.26 4.01
C VAL A 40 22.67 1.25 4.15
N VAL A 41 23.22 0.65 5.20
CA VAL A 41 24.68 0.49 5.37
C VAL A 41 25.30 -0.37 4.25
N GLY A 42 24.53 -1.31 3.67
CA GLY A 42 24.94 -2.04 2.46
C GLY A 42 25.14 -1.17 1.21
N GLY A 43 24.77 0.12 1.30
CA GLY A 43 24.85 1.09 0.20
C GLY A 43 23.68 0.94 -0.78
N ILE A 44 23.73 1.76 -1.85
CA ILE A 44 22.61 1.82 -2.81
C ILE A 44 22.55 0.57 -3.66
N SER A 45 23.64 0.20 -4.33
CA SER A 45 23.64 -0.90 -5.29
C SER A 45 23.54 -2.28 -4.64
N ASN A 46 24.17 -2.51 -3.49
CA ASN A 46 24.17 -3.81 -2.81
C ASN A 46 23.11 -3.91 -1.71
N GLY A 47 22.59 -2.79 -1.23
CA GLY A 47 21.54 -2.74 -0.22
C GLY A 47 20.17 -2.44 -0.84
N ILE A 48 19.85 -1.17 -1.00
CA ILE A 48 18.50 -0.70 -1.38
C ILE A 48 18.09 -1.26 -2.75
N GLU A 49 18.92 -1.08 -3.78
CA GLU A 49 18.60 -1.50 -5.16
C GLU A 49 18.39 -3.02 -5.25
N LYS A 50 19.28 -3.81 -4.63
CA LYS A 50 19.19 -5.27 -4.66
C LYS A 50 17.95 -5.79 -3.94
N VAL A 51 17.61 -5.22 -2.78
CA VAL A 51 16.43 -5.62 -2.02
C VAL A 51 15.16 -5.23 -2.78
N SER A 52 15.08 -3.98 -3.25
CA SER A 52 13.91 -3.47 -3.98
C SER A 52 13.70 -4.18 -5.31
N SER A 53 14.76 -4.47 -6.07
CA SER A 53 14.66 -5.13 -7.38
C SER A 53 14.11 -6.56 -7.31
N ILE A 54 14.20 -7.21 -6.15
CA ILE A 54 13.64 -8.55 -5.93
C ILE A 54 12.25 -8.46 -5.31
N LEU A 55 12.09 -7.66 -4.25
CA LEU A 55 10.87 -7.68 -3.45
C LEU A 55 9.71 -6.91 -4.08
N LEU A 56 9.98 -5.81 -4.80
CA LEU A 56 8.92 -5.04 -5.45
C LEU A 56 8.21 -5.82 -6.58
N PRO A 57 8.91 -6.52 -7.50
CA PRO A 57 8.23 -7.37 -8.47
C PRO A 57 7.41 -8.50 -7.82
N ILE A 58 7.92 -9.10 -6.74
CA ILE A 58 7.18 -10.14 -6.01
C ILE A 58 5.90 -9.55 -5.40
N LEU A 59 5.99 -8.38 -4.77
CA LEU A 59 4.84 -7.66 -4.23
C LEU A 59 3.82 -7.34 -5.34
N PHE A 60 4.30 -6.90 -6.50
CA PHE A 60 3.45 -6.58 -7.63
C PHE A 60 2.68 -7.81 -8.16
N VAL A 61 3.37 -8.93 -8.36
CA VAL A 61 2.73 -10.19 -8.78
C VAL A 61 1.73 -10.66 -7.73
N PHE A 62 2.07 -10.53 -6.46
CA PHE A 62 1.20 -10.89 -5.35
C PHE A 62 -0.06 -10.01 -5.29
N LEU A 63 0.11 -8.71 -5.52
CA LEU A 63 -1.00 -7.76 -5.60
C LEU A 63 -1.96 -8.09 -6.74
N ILE A 64 -1.43 -8.48 -7.92
CA ILE A 64 -2.25 -8.97 -9.04
C ILE A 64 -3.01 -10.24 -8.63
N GLY A 65 -2.38 -11.16 -7.92
CA GLY A 65 -3.04 -12.36 -7.41
C GLY A 65 -4.22 -12.03 -6.48
N ILE A 66 -4.03 -11.09 -5.55
CA ILE A 66 -5.11 -10.60 -4.68
C ILE A 66 -6.21 -9.91 -5.50
N MET A 67 -5.85 -9.11 -6.49
CA MET A 67 -6.81 -8.45 -7.37
C MET A 67 -7.69 -9.47 -8.11
N ILE A 68 -7.08 -10.48 -8.72
CA ILE A 68 -7.83 -11.54 -9.42
C ILE A 68 -8.78 -12.23 -8.44
N TYR A 69 -8.30 -12.60 -7.26
CA TYR A 69 -9.14 -13.22 -6.23
C TYR A 69 -10.30 -12.30 -5.82
N SER A 70 -10.01 -11.03 -5.54
CA SER A 70 -11.00 -10.04 -5.13
C SER A 70 -12.13 -9.89 -6.16
N LEU A 71 -11.80 -9.89 -7.45
CA LEU A 71 -12.76 -9.79 -8.54
C LEU A 71 -13.64 -11.05 -8.70
N THR A 72 -13.23 -12.21 -8.16
CA THR A 72 -14.05 -13.44 -8.18
C THR A 72 -15.02 -13.54 -7.00
N LEU A 73 -14.96 -12.63 -6.04
CA LEU A 73 -15.83 -12.64 -4.86
C LEU A 73 -17.28 -12.26 -5.20
N PRO A 74 -18.26 -12.76 -4.43
CA PRO A 74 -19.66 -12.31 -4.54
C PRO A 74 -19.76 -10.80 -4.32
N ASN A 75 -20.61 -10.11 -5.09
CA ASN A 75 -20.81 -8.65 -5.02
C ASN A 75 -19.58 -7.78 -5.35
N ALA A 76 -18.50 -8.38 -5.86
CA ALA A 76 -17.31 -7.64 -6.28
C ALA A 76 -17.63 -6.54 -7.32
N SER A 77 -18.66 -6.77 -8.15
CA SER A 77 -19.13 -5.83 -9.17
C SER A 77 -19.58 -4.48 -8.58
N GLU A 78 -20.15 -4.46 -7.37
CA GLU A 78 -20.53 -3.22 -6.69
C GLU A 78 -19.29 -2.41 -6.30
N GLY A 79 -18.27 -3.07 -5.76
CA GLY A 79 -16.99 -2.44 -5.45
C GLY A 79 -16.26 -1.92 -6.68
N VAL A 80 -16.28 -2.69 -7.79
CA VAL A 80 -15.72 -2.23 -9.08
C VAL A 80 -16.47 -1.00 -9.57
N LYS A 81 -17.80 -1.02 -9.52
CA LYS A 81 -18.63 0.12 -9.91
C LYS A 81 -18.32 1.35 -9.06
N TYR A 82 -18.23 1.18 -7.75
CA TYR A 82 -17.87 2.25 -6.83
C TYR A 82 -16.49 2.87 -7.16
N PHE A 83 -15.52 2.03 -7.53
CA PHE A 83 -14.16 2.50 -7.81
C PHE A 83 -14.03 3.21 -9.17
N ILE A 84 -14.75 2.74 -10.20
CA ILE A 84 -14.60 3.25 -11.57
C ILE A 84 -15.58 4.39 -11.87
N VAL A 85 -16.81 4.30 -11.34
CA VAL A 85 -17.86 5.24 -11.72
C VAL A 85 -17.74 6.52 -10.87
N PRO A 86 -17.45 7.66 -11.49
CA PRO A 86 -17.37 8.92 -10.77
C PRO A 86 -18.74 9.26 -10.16
N ASN A 87 -18.75 9.69 -8.91
CA ASN A 87 -19.94 10.23 -8.29
C ASN A 87 -20.10 11.71 -8.70
N ALA A 88 -20.80 11.95 -9.80
CA ALA A 88 -21.02 13.29 -10.33
C ALA A 88 -21.83 14.18 -9.37
N ASP A 89 -22.67 13.58 -8.53
CA ASP A 89 -23.47 14.30 -7.54
C ASP A 89 -22.64 14.96 -6.43
N SER A 90 -21.37 14.58 -6.31
CA SER A 90 -20.42 15.19 -5.37
C SER A 90 -19.83 16.52 -5.86
N ILE A 91 -20.06 16.91 -7.10
CA ILE A 91 -19.51 18.13 -7.72
C ILE A 91 -20.65 19.05 -8.10
N ASN A 92 -21.14 19.80 -7.13
CA ASN A 92 -22.25 20.74 -7.33
C ASN A 92 -21.80 22.19 -7.47
N SER A 93 -20.54 22.46 -7.09
CA SER A 93 -19.99 23.82 -7.11
C SER A 93 -18.51 23.83 -7.51
N PHE A 94 -18.00 25.00 -7.90
CA PHE A 94 -16.57 25.20 -8.14
C PHE A 94 -15.74 24.95 -6.85
N SER A 95 -16.31 25.22 -5.68
CA SER A 95 -15.68 24.93 -4.40
C SER A 95 -15.46 23.43 -4.19
N ASP A 96 -16.44 22.59 -4.55
CA ASP A 96 -16.34 21.14 -4.42
C ASP A 96 -15.26 20.59 -5.35
N PHE A 97 -15.27 21.03 -6.60
CA PHE A 97 -14.22 20.68 -7.56
C PHE A 97 -12.83 21.09 -7.06
N SER A 98 -12.69 22.31 -6.56
CA SER A 98 -11.41 22.81 -6.02
C SER A 98 -10.94 21.97 -4.83
N SER A 99 -11.83 21.58 -3.93
CA SER A 99 -11.51 20.74 -2.77
C SER A 99 -11.04 19.34 -3.22
N ILE A 100 -11.74 18.73 -4.16
CA ILE A 100 -11.36 17.42 -4.72
C ILE A 100 -9.99 17.52 -5.40
N ALA A 101 -9.77 18.56 -6.21
CA ALA A 101 -8.51 18.76 -6.91
C ALA A 101 -7.34 18.97 -5.94
N LEU A 102 -7.55 19.75 -4.87
CA LEU A 102 -6.52 19.97 -3.83
C LEU A 102 -6.19 18.67 -3.08
N ASN A 103 -7.20 17.86 -2.73
CA ASN A 103 -6.98 16.58 -2.09
C ASN A 103 -6.25 15.60 -3.00
N ALA A 104 -6.63 15.52 -4.28
CA ALA A 104 -5.94 14.69 -5.26
C ALA A 104 -4.49 15.14 -5.45
N MET A 105 -4.25 16.45 -5.53
CA MET A 105 -2.90 17.01 -5.63
C MET A 105 -2.07 16.68 -4.40
N GLY A 106 -2.63 16.82 -3.20
CA GLY A 106 -1.99 16.42 -1.94
C GLY A 106 -1.59 14.94 -1.94
N GLN A 107 -2.47 14.06 -2.42
CA GLN A 107 -2.18 12.64 -2.55
C GLN A 107 -1.03 12.35 -3.53
N VAL A 108 -1.01 13.02 -4.68
CA VAL A 108 0.10 12.89 -5.66
C VAL A 108 1.42 13.38 -5.07
N PHE A 109 1.43 14.50 -4.36
CA PHE A 109 2.62 15.00 -3.68
C PHE A 109 3.17 14.01 -2.67
N PHE A 110 2.29 13.37 -1.91
CA PHE A 110 2.66 12.35 -0.93
C PHE A 110 3.18 11.08 -1.61
N SER A 111 2.44 10.52 -2.57
CA SER A 111 2.78 9.27 -3.26
C SER A 111 4.11 9.35 -4.01
N LEU A 112 4.32 10.44 -4.74
CA LEU A 112 5.57 10.67 -5.48
C LEU A 112 6.69 11.28 -4.62
N SER A 113 6.48 11.45 -3.30
CA SER A 113 7.47 12.05 -2.38
C SER A 113 7.97 13.42 -2.83
N LEU A 114 7.09 14.24 -3.44
CA LEU A 114 7.43 15.56 -3.92
C LEU A 114 7.63 16.52 -2.72
N GLY A 115 8.67 17.34 -2.78
CA GLY A 115 8.97 18.32 -1.72
C GLY A 115 9.64 17.78 -0.47
N MET A 116 9.80 16.47 -0.32
CA MET A 116 10.44 15.84 0.84
C MET A 116 11.96 15.66 0.71
N GLY A 117 12.56 16.07 -0.39
CA GLY A 117 14.00 15.89 -0.65
C GLY A 117 14.39 14.50 -1.16
N THR A 118 13.52 13.52 -1.07
CA THR A 118 13.79 12.12 -1.47
C THR A 118 14.20 12.01 -2.93
N LEU A 119 13.47 12.67 -3.84
CA LEU A 119 13.81 12.67 -5.27
C LEU A 119 15.14 13.37 -5.58
N ILE A 120 15.53 14.37 -4.78
CA ILE A 120 16.84 15.02 -4.90
C ILE A 120 17.94 14.02 -4.53
N THR A 121 17.74 13.29 -3.45
CA THR A 121 18.67 12.26 -2.99
C THR A 121 18.83 11.17 -4.04
N TYR A 122 17.74 10.58 -4.53
CA TYR A 122 17.81 9.56 -5.58
C TYR A 122 18.39 10.09 -6.89
N GLY A 123 18.03 11.33 -7.27
CA GLY A 123 18.59 11.98 -8.45
C GLY A 123 20.11 12.16 -8.38
N SER A 124 20.67 12.35 -7.18
CA SER A 124 22.11 12.49 -6.98
C SER A 124 22.91 11.23 -7.29
N TYR A 125 22.26 10.07 -7.27
CA TYR A 125 22.88 8.75 -7.54
C TYR A 125 22.78 8.33 -9.01
N LEU A 126 21.97 9.03 -9.80
CA LEU A 126 21.80 8.69 -11.22
C LEU A 126 23.06 9.05 -12.03
N PRO A 127 23.46 8.18 -12.98
CA PRO A 127 24.51 8.51 -13.93
C PRO A 127 24.15 9.76 -14.74
N LYS A 128 25.16 10.57 -15.10
CA LYS A 128 24.97 11.78 -15.92
C LYS A 128 24.34 11.52 -17.30
N SER A 129 24.40 10.28 -17.79
CA SER A 129 23.77 9.83 -19.04
C SER A 129 22.29 9.52 -18.90
N SER A 130 21.73 9.52 -17.69
CA SER A 130 20.33 9.18 -17.45
C SER A 130 19.38 10.24 -17.99
N ASN A 131 18.34 9.81 -18.68
CA ASN A 131 17.26 10.67 -19.15
C ASN A 131 16.25 10.91 -18.02
N LEU A 132 16.37 12.03 -17.30
CA LEU A 132 15.52 12.37 -16.17
C LEU A 132 14.04 12.47 -16.54
N THR A 133 13.73 13.00 -17.73
CA THR A 133 12.34 13.13 -18.19
C THR A 133 11.70 11.75 -18.39
N SER A 134 12.39 10.84 -19.06
CA SER A 134 11.89 9.47 -19.24
C SER A 134 11.69 8.75 -17.91
N ASN A 135 12.64 8.90 -16.98
CA ASN A 135 12.53 8.31 -15.65
C ASN A 135 11.34 8.87 -14.87
N ALA A 136 11.12 10.19 -14.92
CA ALA A 136 9.97 10.81 -14.26
C ALA A 136 8.63 10.27 -14.80
N PHE A 137 8.47 10.18 -16.12
CA PHE A 137 7.27 9.60 -16.71
C PHE A 137 7.08 8.14 -16.32
N THR A 138 8.14 7.35 -16.33
CA THR A 138 8.08 5.94 -15.92
C THR A 138 7.61 5.79 -14.47
N ILE A 139 8.14 6.60 -13.56
CA ILE A 139 7.75 6.59 -12.14
C ILE A 139 6.26 6.92 -12.00
N VAL A 140 5.80 8.01 -12.62
CA VAL A 140 4.38 8.43 -12.54
C VAL A 140 3.44 7.36 -13.10
N ILE A 141 3.78 6.77 -14.25
CA ILE A 141 2.95 5.72 -14.86
C ILE A 141 2.89 4.48 -13.97
N LEU A 142 4.05 4.03 -13.45
CA LEU A 142 4.09 2.84 -12.59
C LEU A 142 3.39 3.08 -11.25
N ASP A 143 3.57 4.23 -10.61
CA ASP A 143 2.88 4.61 -9.38
C ASP A 143 1.36 4.57 -9.58
N THR A 144 0.86 5.22 -10.64
CA THR A 144 -0.56 5.22 -10.98
C THR A 144 -1.09 3.81 -11.28
N LEU A 145 -0.34 3.00 -12.04
CA LEU A 145 -0.74 1.64 -12.37
C LEU A 145 -0.87 0.76 -11.11
N ILE A 146 0.12 0.84 -10.21
CA ILE A 146 0.11 0.10 -8.95
C ILE A 146 -1.06 0.55 -8.08
N ALA A 147 -1.34 1.85 -8.00
CA ALA A 147 -2.46 2.38 -7.24
C ALA A 147 -3.82 1.87 -7.78
N ILE A 148 -3.99 1.82 -9.09
CA ILE A 148 -5.19 1.27 -9.73
C ILE A 148 -5.34 -0.23 -9.43
N ILE A 149 -4.27 -1.02 -9.56
CA ILE A 149 -4.29 -2.46 -9.26
C ILE A 149 -4.61 -2.69 -7.78
N ALA A 150 -4.02 -1.90 -6.88
CA ALA A 150 -4.31 -1.96 -5.45
C ALA A 150 -5.77 -1.62 -5.15
N GLY A 151 -6.33 -0.61 -5.83
CA GLY A 151 -7.76 -0.29 -5.74
C GLY A 151 -8.66 -1.46 -6.13
N PHE A 152 -8.39 -2.10 -7.27
CA PHE A 152 -9.10 -3.31 -7.69
C PHE A 152 -8.85 -4.52 -6.79
N ALA A 153 -7.73 -4.61 -6.12
CA ALA A 153 -7.46 -5.67 -5.16
C ALA A 153 -8.25 -5.50 -3.86
N ILE A 154 -8.43 -4.27 -3.39
CA ILE A 154 -8.95 -3.99 -2.06
C ILE A 154 -10.44 -3.67 -2.08
N ILE A 155 -10.89 -2.74 -2.92
CA ILE A 155 -12.25 -2.21 -2.86
C ILE A 155 -13.32 -3.26 -3.14
N PRO A 156 -13.21 -4.13 -4.17
CA PRO A 156 -14.19 -5.19 -4.39
C PRO A 156 -14.26 -6.18 -3.23
N ALA A 157 -13.12 -6.47 -2.58
CA ALA A 157 -13.10 -7.35 -1.41
C ALA A 157 -13.81 -6.72 -0.20
N VAL A 158 -13.62 -5.41 0.04
CA VAL A 158 -14.31 -4.67 1.10
C VAL A 158 -15.83 -4.75 0.92
N PHE A 159 -16.32 -4.49 -0.29
CA PHE A 159 -17.75 -4.60 -0.64
C PHE A 159 -18.28 -6.03 -0.49
N SER A 160 -17.52 -7.01 -0.96
CA SER A 160 -17.91 -8.43 -0.88
C SER A 160 -18.09 -8.93 0.54
N PHE A 161 -17.33 -8.39 1.49
CA PHE A 161 -17.43 -8.78 2.91
C PHE A 161 -18.27 -7.81 3.74
N GLY A 162 -18.86 -6.77 3.14
CA GLY A 162 -19.74 -5.82 3.82
C GLY A 162 -19.03 -4.92 4.82
N PHE A 163 -17.75 -4.63 4.61
CA PHE A 163 -17.02 -3.70 5.46
C PHE A 163 -17.23 -2.25 5.00
N GLU A 164 -17.16 -1.33 5.96
CA GLU A 164 -17.11 0.09 5.63
C GLU A 164 -15.75 0.45 5.02
N ILE A 165 -15.77 1.33 4.03
CA ILE A 165 -14.55 1.84 3.41
C ILE A 165 -13.93 2.83 4.39
N SER A 166 -12.96 2.37 5.16
CA SER A 166 -12.13 3.23 5.99
C SER A 166 -11.02 3.86 5.16
N ALA A 167 -10.65 5.09 5.48
CA ALA A 167 -9.53 5.76 4.85
C ALA A 167 -8.21 5.48 5.60
N GLY A 168 -7.10 5.54 4.87
CA GLY A 168 -5.76 5.49 5.44
C GLY A 168 -5.33 4.10 5.96
N PRO A 169 -4.52 4.06 7.04
CA PRO A 169 -3.94 2.82 7.57
C PRO A 169 -4.97 1.77 7.99
N GLY A 170 -6.18 2.21 8.38
CA GLY A 170 -7.28 1.31 8.75
C GLY A 170 -7.64 0.34 7.64
N LEU A 171 -7.62 0.77 6.39
CA LEU A 171 -7.93 -0.10 5.25
C LEU A 171 -6.95 -1.26 5.14
N ILE A 172 -5.66 -1.03 5.33
CA ILE A 172 -4.61 -2.05 5.20
C ILE A 172 -4.53 -2.92 6.46
N PHE A 173 -4.59 -2.32 7.65
CA PHE A 173 -4.29 -3.04 8.89
C PHE A 173 -5.51 -3.55 9.64
N GLN A 174 -6.71 -3.09 9.32
CA GLN A 174 -7.96 -3.59 9.89
C GLN A 174 -8.74 -4.44 8.88
N THR A 175 -8.93 -3.96 7.66
CA THR A 175 -9.79 -4.61 6.67
C THR A 175 -9.10 -5.78 5.97
N LEU A 176 -7.89 -5.60 5.45
CA LEU A 176 -7.19 -6.67 4.72
C LEU A 176 -6.94 -7.94 5.54
N PRO A 177 -6.53 -7.88 6.83
CA PRO A 177 -6.40 -9.09 7.64
C PRO A 177 -7.70 -9.91 7.71
N VAL A 178 -8.84 -9.23 7.84
CA VAL A 178 -10.15 -9.90 7.86
C VAL A 178 -10.48 -10.50 6.49
N VAL A 179 -10.18 -9.80 5.39
CA VAL A 179 -10.32 -10.35 4.04
C VAL A 179 -9.48 -11.62 3.90
N PHE A 180 -8.21 -11.57 4.29
CA PHE A 180 -7.32 -12.74 4.22
C PHE A 180 -7.81 -13.90 5.10
N SER A 181 -8.40 -13.64 6.28
CA SER A 181 -8.91 -14.70 7.15
C SER A 181 -10.01 -15.53 6.49
N LYS A 182 -10.70 -14.96 5.51
CA LYS A 182 -11.77 -15.62 4.75
C LYS A 182 -11.29 -16.30 3.47
N MET A 183 -10.03 -16.12 3.09
CA MET A 183 -9.44 -16.79 1.94
C MET A 183 -8.95 -18.19 2.28
N ALA A 184 -9.03 -19.12 1.32
CA ALA A 184 -8.35 -20.41 1.45
C ALA A 184 -6.82 -20.17 1.55
N GLY A 185 -6.19 -20.67 2.63
CA GLY A 185 -4.77 -20.40 2.90
C GLY A 185 -4.46 -18.97 3.33
N GLY A 186 -5.46 -18.19 3.74
CA GLY A 186 -5.35 -16.75 4.02
C GLY A 186 -4.29 -16.38 5.05
N ARG A 187 -3.95 -17.27 5.99
CA ARG A 187 -2.83 -17.03 6.95
C ARG A 187 -1.49 -16.89 6.24
N ILE A 188 -1.22 -17.75 5.24
CA ILE A 188 0.02 -17.70 4.46
C ILE A 188 0.02 -16.45 3.58
N VAL A 189 -1.12 -16.18 2.94
CA VAL A 189 -1.31 -14.97 2.10
C VAL A 189 -1.07 -13.71 2.93
N ALA A 190 -1.65 -13.61 4.11
CA ALA A 190 -1.46 -12.49 5.03
C ALA A 190 0.01 -12.33 5.45
N ALA A 191 0.67 -13.43 5.84
CA ALA A 191 2.06 -13.39 6.26
C ALA A 191 2.99 -12.88 5.14
N ILE A 192 2.83 -13.43 3.93
CA ILE A 192 3.61 -12.99 2.76
C ILE A 192 3.33 -11.52 2.44
N PHE A 193 2.07 -11.11 2.40
CA PHE A 193 1.67 -9.74 2.11
C PHE A 193 2.31 -8.75 3.10
N PHE A 194 2.18 -8.98 4.39
CA PHE A 194 2.71 -8.05 5.38
C PHE A 194 4.24 -8.05 5.47
N ILE A 195 4.90 -9.17 5.16
CA ILE A 195 6.37 -9.20 5.00
C ILE A 195 6.77 -8.33 3.79
N LEU A 196 6.09 -8.46 2.67
CA LEU A 196 6.38 -7.66 1.47
C LEU A 196 6.11 -6.17 1.71
N VAL A 197 5.01 -5.81 2.40
CA VAL A 197 4.70 -4.43 2.79
C VAL A 197 5.76 -3.88 3.75
N PHE A 198 6.24 -4.69 4.71
CA PHE A 198 7.32 -4.31 5.61
C PHE A 198 8.58 -3.93 4.84
N PHE A 199 8.99 -4.73 3.87
CA PHE A 199 10.15 -4.43 3.04
C PHE A 199 9.91 -3.30 2.04
N ALA A 200 8.68 -3.11 1.57
CA ALA A 200 8.33 -1.98 0.70
C ALA A 200 8.37 -0.62 1.44
N ALA A 201 8.27 -0.64 2.77
CA ALA A 201 8.38 0.54 3.62
C ALA A 201 9.83 0.96 3.94
N ILE A 202 10.83 0.12 3.62
CA ILE A 202 12.28 0.39 3.77
C ILE A 202 12.81 1.15 2.56
#